data_2622df232faffc1eea022dd291546829
#
_entry.id   2622df232faffc1eea022dd291546829
#
_cell.length_a   1.000
_cell.length_b   1.000
_cell.length_c   1.000
_cell.angle_alpha   90.00
_cell.angle_beta   90.00
_cell.angle_gamma   90.00
#
_symmetry.space_group_name_H-M   'P 1'
#
loop_
_entity.id
_entity.type
_entity.pdbx_description
1 polymer ?
#
loop_
_entity_poly.entity_id
_entity_poly.type
_entity_poly.pdbx_seq_one_letter_code
_entity_poly.pdbx_strand_id
1 'polypeptide(L)'
;FGLRHAVDADHLAAIDNSTRKLVQEGKDAKFTGLFFSLGHSTVVILLSVALMISVRAVASAIPQLENLGSLVGTLVSGGFLYIIGLLNFLVFFEIYEVYKQLKQGKTDEEKLNELLLKRGFMGRYFGKLFKIVDKQWYLYPIGFLFGLGFDTASETALLAISAIASASTSIPLYHLLVFPFLFAAGMSLVDTTDGFYMNTA
;
A
#
# COMPACT_ATOMS: atom_id res chain seq x y z
N PHE A 1 1.55 10.66 5.12
CA PHE A 1 1.84 9.44 4.37
C PHE A 1 0.54 8.82 3.80
N GLY A 2 -0.48 8.51 4.61
CA GLY A 2 -1.71 7.87 4.12
C GLY A 2 -2.41 8.60 2.98
N LEU A 3 -2.54 9.92 3.06
CA LEU A 3 -3.10 10.74 1.98
C LEU A 3 -2.31 10.62 0.67
N ARG A 4 -0.97 10.56 0.76
CA ARG A 4 -0.11 10.40 -0.41
C ARG A 4 -0.20 8.99 -0.99
N HIS A 5 -0.24 8.00 -0.13
CA HIS A 5 -0.33 6.60 -0.53
C HIS A 5 -1.59 6.30 -1.35
N ALA A 6 -2.73 6.84 -0.94
CA ALA A 6 -4.00 6.67 -1.64
C ALA A 6 -4.03 7.24 -3.07
N VAL A 7 -3.14 8.17 -3.41
CA VAL A 7 -3.04 8.70 -4.78
C VAL A 7 -2.01 7.96 -5.63
N ASP A 8 -1.45 6.86 -5.14
CA ASP A 8 -0.59 6.00 -5.94
C ASP A 8 -1.42 5.31 -7.04
N ALA A 9 -0.83 5.13 -8.21
CA ALA A 9 -1.54 4.75 -9.42
C ALA A 9 -2.26 3.39 -9.34
N ASP A 10 -1.76 2.48 -8.52
CA ASP A 10 -2.34 1.15 -8.29
C ASP A 10 -3.63 1.22 -7.47
N HIS A 11 -3.70 2.10 -6.43
CA HIS A 11 -4.93 2.37 -5.68
C HIS A 11 -6.01 2.95 -6.58
N LEU A 12 -5.69 4.05 -7.27
CA LEU A 12 -6.62 4.71 -8.19
C LEU A 12 -7.12 3.73 -9.26
N ALA A 13 -6.22 2.94 -9.87
CA ALA A 13 -6.59 1.97 -10.89
C ALA A 13 -7.48 0.83 -10.34
N ALA A 14 -7.19 0.34 -9.13
CA ALA A 14 -7.97 -0.72 -8.50
C ALA A 14 -9.39 -0.26 -8.17
N ILE A 15 -9.53 0.92 -7.57
CA ILE A 15 -10.81 1.51 -7.17
C ILE A 15 -11.62 1.90 -8.40
N ASP A 16 -11.01 2.61 -9.36
CA ASP A 16 -11.67 3.11 -10.57
C ASP A 16 -12.22 1.94 -11.41
N ASN A 17 -11.37 0.96 -11.78
CA ASN A 17 -11.80 -0.18 -12.58
C ASN A 17 -12.92 -0.98 -11.91
N SER A 18 -12.85 -1.17 -10.59
CA SER A 18 -13.86 -1.91 -9.84
C SER A 18 -15.16 -1.15 -9.73
N THR A 19 -15.10 0.17 -9.47
CA THR A 19 -16.26 1.04 -9.38
C THR A 19 -16.98 1.11 -10.72
N ARG A 20 -16.26 1.39 -11.80
CA ARG A 20 -16.83 1.43 -13.16
C ARG A 20 -17.51 0.12 -13.54
N LYS A 21 -16.90 -1.02 -13.25
CA LYS A 21 -17.49 -2.32 -13.51
C LYS A 21 -18.83 -2.49 -12.78
N LEU A 22 -18.85 -2.21 -11.48
CA LEU A 22 -20.07 -2.33 -10.68
C LEU A 22 -21.18 -1.38 -11.17
N VAL A 23 -20.84 -0.13 -11.49
CA VAL A 23 -21.78 0.85 -12.05
C VAL A 23 -22.32 0.39 -13.39
N GLN A 24 -21.49 -0.10 -14.30
CA GLN A 24 -21.93 -0.64 -15.61
C GLN A 24 -22.85 -1.85 -15.46
N GLU A 25 -22.67 -2.64 -14.40
CA GLU A 25 -23.54 -3.78 -14.08
C GLU A 25 -24.80 -3.37 -13.27
N GLY A 26 -25.01 -2.06 -13.02
CA GLY A 26 -26.15 -1.54 -12.26
C GLY A 26 -26.09 -1.87 -10.76
N LYS A 27 -24.89 -2.13 -10.22
CA LYS A 27 -24.66 -2.51 -8.83
C LYS A 27 -24.22 -1.30 -8.01
N ASP A 28 -24.42 -1.37 -6.68
CA ASP A 28 -23.97 -0.33 -5.75
C ASP A 28 -22.43 -0.36 -5.62
N ALA A 29 -21.81 0.79 -5.85
CA ALA A 29 -20.35 0.97 -5.87
C ALA A 29 -19.87 2.14 -5.01
N LYS A 30 -20.75 2.75 -4.18
CA LYS A 30 -20.45 3.97 -3.41
C LYS A 30 -19.29 3.85 -2.45
N PHE A 31 -19.07 2.67 -1.89
CA PHE A 31 -18.07 2.41 -0.85
C PHE A 31 -16.94 1.49 -1.32
N THR A 32 -16.71 1.40 -2.62
CA THR A 32 -15.61 0.59 -3.18
C THR A 32 -14.26 1.01 -2.60
N GLY A 33 -13.95 2.31 -2.60
CA GLY A 33 -12.71 2.83 -2.03
C GLY A 33 -12.61 2.61 -0.52
N LEU A 34 -13.72 2.71 0.23
CA LEU A 34 -13.72 2.42 1.66
C LEU A 34 -13.37 0.96 1.95
N PHE A 35 -14.01 0.02 1.26
CA PHE A 35 -13.71 -1.40 1.47
C PHE A 35 -12.29 -1.76 1.06
N PHE A 36 -11.80 -1.18 -0.03
CA PHE A 36 -10.42 -1.36 -0.46
C PHE A 36 -9.43 -0.87 0.60
N SER A 37 -9.58 0.38 1.05
CA SER A 37 -8.69 0.99 2.03
C SER A 37 -8.74 0.31 3.40
N LEU A 38 -9.90 -0.17 3.84
CA LEU A 38 -10.02 -0.94 5.09
C LEU A 38 -9.26 -2.27 5.00
N GLY A 39 -9.36 -2.97 3.87
CA GLY A 39 -8.61 -4.20 3.64
C GLY A 39 -7.11 -3.95 3.67
N HIS A 40 -6.65 -2.96 2.92
CA HIS A 40 -5.25 -2.54 2.87
C HIS A 40 -4.72 -2.10 4.24
N SER A 41 -5.45 -1.21 4.93
CA SER A 41 -5.09 -0.74 6.27
C SER A 41 -4.99 -1.85 7.30
N THR A 42 -5.78 -2.91 7.17
CA THR A 42 -5.71 -4.06 8.07
C THR A 42 -4.32 -4.68 8.04
N VAL A 43 -3.73 -4.86 6.86
CA VAL A 43 -2.38 -5.40 6.72
C VAL A 43 -1.35 -4.44 7.31
N VAL A 44 -1.43 -3.16 6.95
CA VAL A 44 -0.49 -2.13 7.43
C VAL A 44 -0.50 -2.03 8.96
N ILE A 45 -1.69 -2.07 9.59
CA ILE A 45 -1.83 -2.06 11.05
C ILE A 45 -1.24 -3.32 11.67
N LEU A 46 -1.59 -4.51 11.14
CA LEU A 46 -1.09 -5.79 11.66
C LEU A 46 0.43 -5.87 11.61
N LEU A 47 1.03 -5.44 10.52
CA LEU A 47 2.47 -5.45 10.36
C LEU A 47 3.17 -4.40 11.22
N SER A 48 2.61 -3.20 11.32
CA SER A 48 3.11 -2.20 12.25
C SER A 48 3.13 -2.72 13.69
N VAL A 49 2.04 -3.36 14.13
CA VAL A 49 1.93 -3.96 15.46
C VAL A 49 2.94 -5.09 15.64
N ALA A 50 3.03 -6.01 14.69
CA ALA A 50 3.97 -7.13 14.75
C ALA A 50 5.42 -6.63 14.84
N LEU A 51 5.77 -5.62 14.03
CA LEU A 51 7.08 -5.01 14.04
C LEU A 51 7.40 -4.30 15.36
N MET A 52 6.45 -3.50 15.88
CA MET A 52 6.62 -2.81 17.17
C MET A 52 6.85 -3.80 18.32
N ILE A 53 6.08 -4.89 18.38
CA ILE A 53 6.24 -5.95 19.39
C ILE A 53 7.60 -6.61 19.24
N SER A 54 7.98 -6.98 18.03
CA SER A 54 9.26 -7.65 17.76
C SER A 54 10.45 -6.79 18.14
N VAL A 55 10.46 -5.52 17.75
CA VAL A 55 11.54 -4.58 18.08
C VAL A 55 11.64 -4.39 19.60
N ARG A 56 10.50 -4.23 20.29
CA ARG A 56 10.49 -4.08 21.76
C ARG A 56 10.95 -5.33 22.48
N ALA A 57 10.54 -6.52 22.03
CA ALA A 57 11.00 -7.78 22.62
C ALA A 57 12.52 -7.93 22.51
N VAL A 58 13.10 -7.60 21.36
CA VAL A 58 14.55 -7.60 21.17
C VAL A 58 15.24 -6.55 22.05
N ALA A 59 14.75 -5.33 22.09
CA ALA A 59 15.30 -4.25 22.91
C ALA A 59 15.28 -4.57 24.41
N SER A 60 14.22 -5.25 24.89
CA SER A 60 14.10 -5.65 26.30
C SER A 60 14.94 -6.86 26.68
N ALA A 61 15.19 -7.77 25.73
CA ALA A 61 15.96 -9.01 25.97
C ALA A 61 17.47 -8.75 26.10
N ILE A 62 17.96 -7.63 25.57
CA ILE A 62 19.40 -7.33 25.52
C ILE A 62 19.65 -5.88 25.99
N PRO A 63 19.63 -5.62 27.31
CA PRO A 63 19.83 -4.27 27.87
C PRO A 63 21.15 -3.59 27.48
N GLN A 64 22.17 -4.40 27.13
CA GLN A 64 23.47 -3.88 26.65
C GLN A 64 23.42 -3.38 25.21
N LEU A 65 22.33 -3.63 24.49
CA LEU A 65 22.10 -3.17 23.12
C LEU A 65 21.39 -1.80 23.05
N GLU A 66 21.20 -1.10 24.16
CA GLU A 66 20.56 0.23 24.11
C GLU A 66 21.32 1.18 23.17
N ASN A 67 22.66 1.09 23.15
CA ASN A 67 23.51 1.81 22.20
C ASN A 67 23.67 1.10 20.84
N LEU A 68 23.58 -0.23 20.78
CA LEU A 68 23.63 -1.01 19.55
C LEU A 68 22.23 -1.16 18.91
N GLY A 69 21.16 -1.09 19.70
CA GLY A 69 19.79 -1.22 19.22
C GLY A 69 19.38 -0.13 18.23
N SER A 70 19.86 1.10 18.45
CA SER A 70 19.66 2.19 17.48
C SER A 70 20.45 1.94 16.19
N LEU A 71 21.68 1.42 16.29
CA LEU A 71 22.52 1.08 15.13
C LEU A 71 21.91 -0.10 14.34
N VAL A 72 21.52 -1.17 15.04
CA VAL A 72 20.89 -2.35 14.42
C VAL A 72 19.52 -1.98 13.81
N GLY A 73 18.69 -1.23 14.53
CA GLY A 73 17.41 -0.73 14.03
C GLY A 73 17.58 0.14 12.79
N THR A 74 18.58 1.03 12.79
CA THR A 74 18.90 1.89 11.64
C THR A 74 19.42 1.07 10.44
N LEU A 75 20.28 0.09 10.69
CA LEU A 75 20.81 -0.77 9.61
C LEU A 75 19.73 -1.67 9.00
N VAL A 76 18.86 -2.26 9.83
CA VAL A 76 17.75 -3.09 9.36
C VAL A 76 16.73 -2.25 8.59
N SER A 77 16.30 -1.11 9.15
CA SER A 77 15.36 -0.21 8.49
C SER A 77 15.97 0.42 7.23
N GLY A 78 17.21 0.87 7.31
CA GLY A 78 17.93 1.43 6.16
C GLY A 78 18.18 0.39 5.06
N GLY A 79 18.57 -0.83 5.42
CA GLY A 79 18.74 -1.94 4.48
C GLY A 79 17.43 -2.32 3.79
N PHE A 80 16.33 -2.39 4.55
CA PHE A 80 15.00 -2.63 4.02
C PHE A 80 14.55 -1.52 3.06
N LEU A 81 14.71 -0.25 3.46
CA LEU A 81 14.42 0.91 2.61
C LEU A 81 15.27 0.90 1.33
N TYR A 82 16.54 0.50 1.45
CA TYR A 82 17.43 0.42 0.29
C TYR A 82 16.97 -0.67 -0.70
N ILE A 83 16.57 -1.85 -0.20
CA ILE A 83 16.05 -2.94 -1.04
C ILE A 83 14.75 -2.50 -1.74
N ILE A 84 13.81 -1.91 -1.01
CA ILE A 84 12.56 -1.40 -1.60
C ILE A 84 12.84 -0.28 -2.60
N GLY A 85 13.75 0.64 -2.28
CA GLY A 85 14.19 1.68 -3.22
C GLY A 85 14.77 1.10 -4.51
N LEU A 86 15.56 0.03 -4.41
CA LEU A 86 16.12 -0.67 -5.57
C LEU A 86 15.01 -1.35 -6.40
N LEU A 87 14.05 -2.00 -5.75
CA LEU A 87 12.91 -2.60 -6.44
C LEU A 87 12.07 -1.54 -7.17
N ASN A 88 11.77 -0.41 -6.51
CA ASN A 88 11.07 0.70 -7.13
C ASN A 88 11.86 1.32 -8.29
N PHE A 89 13.19 1.33 -8.21
CA PHE A 89 14.04 1.78 -9.30
C PHE A 89 13.97 0.85 -10.53
N LEU A 90 13.88 -0.46 -10.31
CA LEU A 90 13.65 -1.42 -11.40
C LEU A 90 12.27 -1.20 -12.06
N VAL A 91 11.22 -0.97 -11.26
CA VAL A 91 9.88 -0.62 -11.76
C VAL A 91 9.91 0.68 -12.57
N PHE A 92 10.70 1.69 -12.14
CA PHE A 92 10.88 2.92 -12.90
C PHE A 92 11.43 2.67 -14.32
N PHE A 93 12.41 1.79 -14.49
CA PHE A 93 12.92 1.46 -15.83
C PHE A 93 11.86 0.78 -16.69
N GLU A 94 11.04 -0.08 -16.12
CA GLU A 94 9.94 -0.71 -16.85
C GLU A 94 8.92 0.34 -17.34
N ILE A 95 8.54 1.29 -16.47
CA ILE A 95 7.63 2.39 -16.81
C ILE A 95 8.26 3.29 -17.88
N TYR A 96 9.56 3.59 -17.75
CA TYR A 96 10.28 4.40 -18.72
C TYR A 96 10.32 3.76 -20.12
N GLU A 97 10.51 2.45 -20.19
CA GLU A 97 10.46 1.72 -21.47
C GLU A 97 9.08 1.81 -22.14
N VAL A 98 7.99 1.73 -21.36
CA VAL A 98 6.63 1.90 -21.88
C VAL A 98 6.42 3.32 -22.39
N TYR A 99 6.82 4.32 -21.60
CA TYR A 99 6.75 5.71 -22.03
C TYR A 99 7.48 5.94 -23.35
N LYS A 100 8.66 5.34 -23.52
CA LYS A 100 9.42 5.42 -24.76
C LYS A 100 8.69 4.77 -25.94
N GLN A 101 8.04 3.63 -25.73
CA GLN A 101 7.24 2.95 -26.76
C GLN A 101 6.00 3.74 -27.15
N LEU A 102 5.32 4.38 -26.18
CA LEU A 102 4.20 5.29 -26.41
C LEU A 102 4.60 6.50 -27.26
N LYS A 103 5.72 7.14 -26.92
CA LYS A 103 6.25 8.29 -27.66
C LYS A 103 6.62 7.94 -29.11
N GLN A 104 6.88 6.68 -29.42
CA GLN A 104 7.16 6.18 -30.75
C GLN A 104 5.90 5.77 -31.55
N GLY A 105 4.69 5.97 -30.98
CA GLY A 105 3.43 5.61 -31.64
C GLY A 105 3.23 4.11 -31.84
N LYS A 106 3.97 3.26 -31.12
CA LYS A 106 3.96 1.81 -31.30
C LYS A 106 2.97 1.07 -30.38
N THR A 107 2.22 1.79 -29.54
CA THR A 107 1.37 1.15 -28.53
C THR A 107 -0.02 1.78 -28.55
N ASP A 108 -1.06 0.94 -28.70
CA ASP A 108 -2.45 1.31 -28.59
C ASP A 108 -2.83 1.56 -27.13
N GLU A 109 -3.78 2.47 -26.83
CA GLU A 109 -4.24 2.78 -25.47
C GLU A 109 -4.74 1.53 -24.72
N GLU A 110 -5.37 0.60 -25.44
CA GLU A 110 -5.85 -0.66 -24.88
C GLU A 110 -4.70 -1.55 -24.41
N LYS A 111 -3.60 -1.57 -25.16
CA LYS A 111 -2.37 -2.29 -24.81
C LYS A 111 -1.61 -1.63 -23.68
N LEU A 112 -1.72 -0.30 -23.55
CA LEU A 112 -1.17 0.45 -22.43
C LEU A 112 -1.87 0.09 -21.11
N ASN A 113 -3.21 0.10 -21.13
CA ASN A 113 -4.01 -0.29 -19.96
C ASN A 113 -3.75 -1.76 -19.58
N GLU A 114 -3.61 -2.65 -20.56
CA GLU A 114 -3.24 -4.05 -20.31
C GLU A 114 -1.83 -4.18 -19.70
N LEU A 115 -0.87 -3.37 -20.16
CA LEU A 115 0.50 -3.36 -19.63
C LEU A 115 0.57 -2.74 -18.23
N LEU A 116 -0.18 -1.69 -17.96
CA LEU A 116 -0.27 -1.07 -16.63
C LEU A 116 -0.94 -2.02 -15.63
N LEU A 117 -1.99 -2.74 -16.05
CA LEU A 117 -2.64 -3.77 -15.25
C LEU A 117 -1.78 -5.02 -15.04
N LYS A 118 -0.89 -5.36 -15.99
CA LYS A 118 0.00 -6.53 -15.90
C LYS A 118 1.34 -6.23 -15.19
N ARG A 119 1.71 -4.97 -15.01
CA ARG A 119 3.06 -4.57 -14.61
C ARG A 119 3.31 -4.51 -13.12
N GLY A 120 2.33 -4.45 -12.25
CA GLY A 120 2.57 -4.73 -10.84
C GLY A 120 2.63 -6.25 -10.64
N PHE A 121 3.50 -6.74 -9.75
CA PHE A 121 3.43 -8.12 -9.24
C PHE A 121 1.98 -8.49 -8.90
N MET A 122 1.23 -7.51 -8.43
CA MET A 122 -0.18 -7.55 -8.14
C MET A 122 -1.08 -7.62 -9.39
N GLY A 123 -0.87 -6.80 -10.40
CA GLY A 123 -1.71 -6.82 -11.62
C GLY A 123 -1.65 -8.13 -12.39
N ARG A 124 -0.49 -8.80 -12.39
CA ARG A 124 -0.32 -10.10 -13.05
C ARG A 124 -1.12 -11.22 -12.35
N TYR A 125 -1.21 -11.20 -11.03
CA TYR A 125 -1.92 -12.20 -10.25
C TYR A 125 -3.39 -11.84 -9.99
N PHE A 126 -3.70 -10.54 -9.82
CA PHE A 126 -5.00 -10.06 -9.38
C PHE A 126 -5.92 -9.52 -10.49
N GLY A 127 -5.43 -9.37 -11.73
CA GLY A 127 -6.29 -8.99 -12.87
C GLY A 127 -7.50 -9.93 -13.07
N LYS A 128 -7.39 -11.19 -12.66
CA LYS A 128 -8.52 -12.13 -12.62
C LYS A 128 -9.46 -11.89 -11.44
N LEU A 129 -8.95 -11.39 -10.31
CA LEU A 129 -9.75 -11.08 -9.11
C LEU A 129 -10.70 -9.90 -9.35
N PHE A 130 -10.29 -8.89 -10.11
CA PHE A 130 -11.18 -7.80 -10.50
C PHE A 130 -12.38 -8.27 -11.34
N LYS A 131 -12.24 -9.37 -12.10
CA LYS A 131 -13.36 -9.97 -12.83
C LYS A 131 -14.41 -10.62 -11.93
N ILE A 132 -14.01 -11.02 -10.72
CA ILE A 132 -14.88 -11.70 -9.73
C ILE A 132 -15.62 -10.67 -8.86
N VAL A 133 -15.24 -9.39 -8.89
CA VAL A 133 -15.89 -8.33 -8.12
C VAL A 133 -17.33 -8.18 -8.56
N ASP A 134 -18.24 -8.65 -7.71
CA ASP A 134 -19.69 -8.65 -7.92
C ASP A 134 -20.43 -7.71 -6.95
N LYS A 135 -19.76 -7.34 -5.86
CA LYS A 135 -20.24 -6.43 -4.81
C LYS A 135 -19.10 -5.58 -4.27
N GLN A 136 -19.41 -4.37 -3.83
CA GLN A 136 -18.40 -3.42 -3.33
C GLN A 136 -17.54 -3.98 -2.16
N TRP A 137 -18.07 -4.83 -1.29
CA TRP A 137 -17.33 -5.40 -0.17
C TRP A 137 -16.27 -6.46 -0.59
N TYR A 138 -16.31 -6.96 -1.84
CA TYR A 138 -15.21 -7.78 -2.38
C TYR A 138 -13.89 -7.00 -2.52
N LEU A 139 -13.95 -5.67 -2.45
CA LEU A 139 -12.74 -4.87 -2.46
C LEU A 139 -11.95 -4.94 -1.15
N TYR A 140 -12.58 -5.36 -0.04
CA TYR A 140 -11.85 -5.58 1.21
C TYR A 140 -10.75 -6.67 1.06
N PRO A 141 -11.04 -7.91 0.64
CA PRO A 141 -10.00 -8.90 0.42
C PRO A 141 -9.01 -8.50 -0.68
N ILE A 142 -9.44 -7.74 -1.68
CA ILE A 142 -8.51 -7.22 -2.71
C ILE A 142 -7.56 -6.19 -2.08
N GLY A 143 -8.06 -5.21 -1.34
CA GLY A 143 -7.24 -4.24 -0.62
C GLY A 143 -6.30 -4.92 0.38
N PHE A 144 -6.76 -5.95 1.09
CA PHE A 144 -5.91 -6.75 1.98
C PHE A 144 -4.72 -7.38 1.23
N LEU A 145 -4.97 -7.96 0.07
CA LEU A 145 -3.92 -8.53 -0.77
C LEU A 145 -2.95 -7.46 -1.30
N PHE A 146 -3.46 -6.27 -1.65
CA PHE A 146 -2.63 -5.14 -2.04
C PHE A 146 -1.71 -4.70 -0.89
N GLY A 147 -2.22 -4.64 0.34
CA GLY A 147 -1.42 -4.33 1.52
C GLY A 147 -0.27 -5.31 1.81
N LEU A 148 -0.32 -6.52 1.26
CA LEU A 148 0.79 -7.48 1.35
C LEU A 148 1.92 -7.16 0.35
N GLY A 149 1.70 -6.25 -0.59
CA GLY A 149 2.65 -5.95 -1.67
C GLY A 149 3.88 -5.16 -1.24
N PHE A 150 3.82 -4.36 -0.18
CA PHE A 150 4.92 -3.50 0.34
C PHE A 150 5.73 -2.78 -0.73
N ASP A 151 5.11 -2.27 -1.75
CA ASP A 151 5.80 -1.70 -2.89
C ASP A 151 5.96 -0.18 -2.81
N THR A 152 5.44 0.48 -1.77
CA THR A 152 5.46 1.93 -1.66
C THR A 152 6.39 2.48 -0.57
N ALA A 153 7.06 3.60 -0.90
CA ALA A 153 7.92 4.32 0.03
C ALA A 153 7.16 4.84 1.26
N SER A 154 5.86 5.14 1.14
CA SER A 154 5.03 5.66 2.23
C SER A 154 4.72 4.61 3.29
N GLU A 155 4.42 3.37 2.91
CA GLU A 155 4.24 2.25 3.84
C GLU A 155 5.55 1.91 4.55
N THR A 156 6.62 1.80 3.77
CA THR A 156 7.94 1.50 4.32
C THR A 156 8.39 2.57 5.32
N ALA A 157 8.15 3.85 5.03
CA ALA A 157 8.45 4.95 5.94
C ALA A 157 7.62 4.86 7.23
N LEU A 158 6.34 4.51 7.14
CA LEU A 158 5.48 4.28 8.30
C LEU A 158 6.01 3.15 9.19
N LEU A 159 6.35 2.01 8.57
CA LEU A 159 6.89 0.85 9.30
C LEU A 159 8.22 1.18 9.97
N ALA A 160 9.11 1.90 9.28
CA ALA A 160 10.39 2.34 9.83
C ALA A 160 10.21 3.30 11.02
N ILE A 161 9.32 4.29 10.94
CA ILE A 161 9.01 5.21 12.04
C ILE A 161 8.43 4.43 13.22
N SER A 162 7.52 3.51 12.98
CA SER A 162 6.91 2.66 13.99
C SER A 162 7.96 1.79 14.70
N ALA A 163 8.90 1.22 13.95
CA ALA A 163 10.00 0.41 14.47
C ALA A 163 10.96 1.27 15.34
N ILE A 164 11.42 2.40 14.83
CA ILE A 164 12.34 3.30 15.54
C ILE A 164 11.70 3.80 16.83
N ALA A 165 10.43 4.24 16.78
CA ALA A 165 9.72 4.72 17.97
C ALA A 165 9.50 3.61 19.01
N SER A 166 9.34 2.36 18.58
CA SER A 166 9.13 1.22 19.49
C SER A 166 10.40 0.74 20.18
N ALA A 167 11.57 1.08 19.66
CA ALA A 167 12.86 0.80 20.31
C ALA A 167 12.99 1.53 21.65
N SER A 168 12.31 2.67 21.82
CA SER A 168 12.26 3.38 23.11
C SER A 168 11.32 2.66 24.08
N THR A 169 11.85 2.18 25.19
CA THR A 169 11.06 1.51 26.24
C THR A 169 10.22 2.47 27.09
N SER A 170 10.50 3.77 27.02
CA SER A 170 9.79 4.81 27.76
C SER A 170 8.40 5.13 27.21
N ILE A 171 8.12 4.83 25.93
CA ILE A 171 6.85 5.11 25.29
C ILE A 171 5.97 3.84 25.30
N PRO A 172 4.77 3.86 25.87
CA PRO A 172 3.85 2.74 25.80
C PRO A 172 3.48 2.40 24.36
N LEU A 173 3.42 1.10 24.01
CA LEU A 173 3.14 0.64 22.65
C LEU A 173 1.80 1.16 22.09
N TYR A 174 0.79 1.31 22.94
CA TYR A 174 -0.52 1.80 22.48
C TYR A 174 -0.49 3.24 21.99
N HIS A 175 0.44 4.10 22.46
CA HIS A 175 0.61 5.43 21.89
C HIS A 175 1.17 5.38 20.47
N LEU A 176 1.96 4.35 20.15
CA LEU A 176 2.55 4.20 18.82
C LEU A 176 1.54 3.75 17.77
N LEU A 177 0.40 3.19 18.21
CA LEU A 177 -0.70 2.83 17.30
C LEU A 177 -1.29 4.04 16.56
N VAL A 178 -1.05 5.27 17.07
CA VAL A 178 -1.47 6.48 16.37
C VAL A 178 -0.91 6.56 14.95
N PHE A 179 0.30 6.06 14.71
CA PHE A 179 0.92 6.14 13.39
C PHE A 179 0.17 5.33 12.32
N PRO A 180 -0.06 4.00 12.49
CA PRO A 180 -0.79 3.23 11.50
C PRO A 180 -2.28 3.62 11.41
N PHE A 181 -2.90 4.07 12.51
CA PHE A 181 -4.29 4.55 12.45
C PHE A 181 -4.44 5.87 11.72
N LEU A 182 -3.52 6.83 11.88
CA LEU A 182 -3.51 8.07 11.10
C LEU A 182 -3.23 7.80 9.61
N PHE A 183 -2.35 6.86 9.32
CA PHE A 183 -2.12 6.42 7.96
C PHE A 183 -3.40 5.84 7.33
N ALA A 184 -4.05 4.92 8.03
CA ALA A 184 -5.30 4.30 7.61
C ALA A 184 -6.42 5.33 7.40
N ALA A 185 -6.57 6.28 8.33
CA ALA A 185 -7.57 7.34 8.22
C ALA A 185 -7.33 8.24 6.99
N GLY A 186 -6.08 8.66 6.78
CA GLY A 186 -5.73 9.48 5.61
C GLY A 186 -5.96 8.76 4.29
N MET A 187 -5.56 7.49 4.21
CA MET A 187 -5.78 6.65 3.04
C MET A 187 -7.28 6.43 2.78
N SER A 188 -8.03 6.02 3.81
CA SER A 188 -9.48 5.78 3.69
C SER A 188 -10.26 7.03 3.26
N LEU A 189 -9.83 8.21 3.68
CA LEU A 189 -10.46 9.46 3.27
C LEU A 189 -10.35 9.68 1.76
N VAL A 190 -9.16 9.51 1.20
CA VAL A 190 -8.91 9.74 -0.24
C VAL A 190 -9.55 8.63 -1.06
N ASP A 191 -9.30 7.36 -0.74
CA ASP A 191 -9.84 6.22 -1.47
C ASP A 191 -11.37 6.21 -1.48
N THR A 192 -12.01 6.56 -0.34
CA THR A 192 -13.48 6.65 -0.27
C THR A 192 -14.00 7.79 -1.13
N THR A 193 -13.32 8.93 -1.12
CA THR A 193 -13.69 10.09 -1.93
C THR A 193 -13.58 9.75 -3.41
N ASP A 194 -12.49 9.10 -3.83
CA ASP A 194 -12.27 8.68 -5.20
C ASP A 194 -13.36 7.70 -5.66
N GLY A 195 -13.60 6.61 -4.92
CA GLY A 195 -14.65 5.65 -5.23
C GLY A 195 -16.06 6.28 -5.31
N PHE A 196 -16.34 7.26 -4.42
CA PHE A 196 -17.62 7.99 -4.44
C PHE A 196 -17.75 8.87 -5.68
N TYR A 197 -16.70 9.59 -6.06
CA TYR A 197 -16.68 10.39 -7.29
C TYR A 197 -16.89 9.52 -8.52
N MET A 198 -16.17 8.42 -8.63
CA MET A 198 -16.27 7.49 -9.76
C MET A 198 -17.65 6.81 -9.85
N ASN A 199 -18.36 6.65 -8.74
CA ASN A 199 -19.72 6.11 -8.73
C ASN A 199 -20.75 7.13 -9.23
N THR A 200 -20.46 8.45 -9.16
CA THR A 200 -21.39 9.51 -9.53
C THR A 200 -21.11 10.13 -10.90
N ALA A 201 -19.94 9.88 -11.48
CA ALA A 201 -19.52 10.35 -12.80
C ALA A 201 -20.08 9.47 -13.92
#